data_ccf95d294e93fdcf661ab4ce523bde7e
#
_entry.id   ccf95d294e93fdcf661ab4ce523bde7e
#
_cell.length_a   1.000
_cell.length_b   1.000
_cell.length_c   1.000
_cell.angle_alpha   90.00
_cell.angle_beta   90.00
_cell.angle_gamma   90.00
#
_symmetry.space_group_name_H-M   'P 1'
#
loop_
_entity.id
_entity.type
_entity.pdbx_description
1 polymer ?
#
loop_
_entity_poly.entity_id
_entity_poly.type
_entity_poly.pdbx_seq_one_letter_code
_entity_poly.pdbx_strand_id
1 'polypeptide(L)'
;MIPQWVAALIRNDELRINGDGETSRDFCYIENVVQANILSALAGSEAANEVFNIAVGDQTSLNQLYETMRGLLREQFPHLDAHQPQYVGFRRGDVRHSQADISKAVALLGYQPTHRIGEGLQQAMAWYVQHLAPSENSNAQQNKQ
;
A
#
# COMPACT_ATOMS: atom_id res chain seq x y z
N MET A 1 -4.31 3.33 5.63
CA MET A 1 -4.75 3.82 4.30
C MET A 1 -5.02 2.65 3.35
N ILE A 2 -4.03 1.87 2.87
CA ILE A 2 -4.25 0.80 1.87
C ILE A 2 -5.40 -0.16 2.24
N PRO A 3 -5.47 -0.77 3.44
CA PRO A 3 -6.58 -1.68 3.78
C PRO A 3 -7.95 -1.00 3.74
N GLN A 4 -8.03 0.26 4.17
CA GLN A 4 -9.28 1.04 4.15
C GLN A 4 -9.74 1.34 2.71
N TRP A 5 -8.80 1.69 1.82
CA TRP A 5 -9.10 1.96 0.43
C TRP A 5 -9.52 0.69 -0.31
N VAL A 6 -8.81 -0.43 -0.08
CA VAL A 6 -9.22 -1.73 -0.65
C VAL A 6 -10.62 -2.12 -0.18
N ALA A 7 -10.92 -1.95 1.12
CA ALA A 7 -12.27 -2.24 1.65
C ALA A 7 -13.33 -1.35 0.99
N ALA A 8 -13.07 -0.05 0.83
CA ALA A 8 -13.98 0.88 0.18
C ALA A 8 -14.22 0.50 -1.29
N LEU A 9 -13.16 0.17 -2.03
CA LEU A 9 -13.26 -0.28 -3.42
C LEU A 9 -14.09 -1.56 -3.54
N ILE A 10 -13.85 -2.56 -2.70
CA ILE A 10 -14.60 -3.83 -2.70
C ILE A 10 -16.09 -3.60 -2.43
N ARG A 11 -16.43 -2.71 -1.49
CA ARG A 11 -17.81 -2.46 -1.04
C ARG A 11 -18.54 -1.42 -1.87
N ASN A 12 -17.87 -0.80 -2.82
CA ASN A 12 -18.38 0.37 -3.57
C ASN A 12 -18.72 1.55 -2.65
N ASP A 13 -17.94 1.71 -1.59
CA ASP A 13 -18.05 2.83 -0.66
C ASP A 13 -17.28 4.05 -1.18
N GLU A 14 -17.58 5.23 -0.64
CA GLU A 14 -16.85 6.46 -0.95
C GLU A 14 -15.37 6.34 -0.53
N LEU A 15 -14.46 6.58 -1.48
CA LEU A 15 -13.02 6.64 -1.23
C LEU A 15 -12.57 8.11 -1.28
N ARG A 16 -11.93 8.58 -0.21
CA ARG A 16 -11.46 9.96 -0.08
C ARG A 16 -9.97 10.07 -0.26
N ILE A 17 -9.55 11.00 -1.11
CA ILE A 17 -8.16 11.40 -1.34
C ILE A 17 -7.96 12.81 -0.81
N ASN A 18 -6.99 13.01 0.09
CA ASN A 18 -6.67 14.34 0.62
C ASN A 18 -5.91 15.16 -0.43
N GLY A 19 -6.31 16.41 -0.61
CA GLY A 19 -5.72 17.34 -1.57
C GLY A 19 -6.04 16.95 -3.01
N ASP A 20 -5.06 17.11 -3.87
CA ASP A 20 -5.13 16.82 -5.31
C ASP A 20 -4.68 15.40 -5.69
N GLY A 21 -4.35 14.57 -4.69
CA GLY A 21 -3.85 13.22 -4.90
C GLY A 21 -2.39 13.11 -5.33
N GLU A 22 -1.68 14.23 -5.47
CA GLU A 22 -0.24 14.23 -5.83
C GLU A 22 0.70 14.11 -4.63
N THR A 23 0.15 14.04 -3.43
CA THR A 23 0.93 13.66 -2.24
C THR A 23 1.52 12.27 -2.45
N SER A 24 2.84 12.12 -2.28
CA SER A 24 3.54 10.86 -2.53
C SER A 24 4.20 10.28 -1.30
N ARG A 25 4.33 8.95 -1.30
CA ARG A 25 4.98 8.17 -0.24
C ARG A 25 5.84 7.07 -0.85
N ASP A 26 6.83 6.65 -0.10
CA ASP A 26 7.62 5.47 -0.37
C ASP A 26 6.97 4.27 0.33
N PHE A 27 6.17 3.52 -0.43
CA PHE A 27 5.45 2.35 0.08
C PHE A 27 6.34 1.11 0.02
N CYS A 28 6.55 0.51 1.17
CA CYS A 28 7.36 -0.69 1.29
C CYS A 28 6.50 -1.93 1.52
N TYR A 29 6.63 -2.94 0.68
CA TYR A 29 5.97 -4.23 0.87
C TYR A 29 6.65 -5.02 1.98
N ILE A 30 5.87 -5.83 2.71
CA ILE A 30 6.34 -6.52 3.91
C ILE A 30 7.56 -7.42 3.66
N GLU A 31 7.65 -8.09 2.52
CA GLU A 31 8.77 -8.98 2.23
C GLU A 31 10.10 -8.23 2.09
N ASN A 32 10.09 -6.98 1.63
CA ASN A 32 11.27 -6.12 1.63
C ASN A 32 11.74 -5.86 3.08
N VAL A 33 10.80 -5.66 4.01
CA VAL A 33 11.12 -5.46 5.44
C VAL A 33 11.64 -6.74 6.07
N VAL A 34 11.04 -7.89 5.75
CA VAL A 34 11.50 -9.21 6.20
C VAL A 34 12.92 -9.48 5.70
N GLN A 35 13.19 -9.22 4.41
CA GLN A 35 14.53 -9.32 3.83
C GLN A 35 15.54 -8.49 4.64
N ALA A 36 15.21 -7.21 4.88
CA ALA A 36 16.10 -6.30 5.61
C ALA A 36 16.37 -6.77 7.05
N ASN A 37 15.37 -7.32 7.73
CA ASN A 37 15.54 -7.88 9.08
C ASN A 37 16.49 -9.09 9.07
N ILE A 38 16.36 -9.99 8.09
CA ILE A 38 17.26 -11.15 7.95
C ILE A 38 18.67 -10.68 7.65
N LEU A 39 18.84 -9.75 6.70
CA LEU A 39 20.14 -9.18 6.36
C LEU A 39 20.79 -8.49 7.57
N SER A 40 20.02 -7.74 8.35
CA SER A 40 20.52 -7.08 9.57
C SER A 40 20.98 -8.09 10.63
N ALA A 41 20.27 -9.23 10.78
CA ALA A 41 20.64 -10.28 11.71
C ALA A 41 21.95 -11.03 11.30
N LEU A 42 22.26 -11.04 10.01
CA LEU A 42 23.43 -11.71 9.44
C LEU A 42 24.60 -10.74 9.14
N ALA A 43 24.39 -9.44 9.35
CA ALA A 43 25.35 -8.41 8.99
C ALA A 43 26.62 -8.46 9.86
N GLY A 44 27.72 -8.02 9.28
CA GLY A 44 29.00 -7.91 9.97
C GLY A 44 29.04 -6.75 10.98
N SER A 45 30.16 -6.62 11.68
CA SER A 45 30.39 -5.62 12.71
C SER A 45 30.25 -4.17 12.21
N GLU A 46 30.43 -3.93 10.91
CA GLU A 46 30.30 -2.60 10.30
C GLU A 46 28.86 -2.07 10.32
N ALA A 47 27.87 -2.99 10.34
CA ALA A 47 26.45 -2.64 10.44
C ALA A 47 25.93 -2.69 11.89
N ALA A 48 26.76 -3.11 12.86
CA ALA A 48 26.34 -3.23 14.25
C ALA A 48 26.04 -1.86 14.87
N ASN A 49 24.94 -1.79 15.61
CA ASN A 49 24.44 -0.56 16.27
C ASN A 49 24.11 0.60 15.31
N GLU A 50 23.90 0.30 14.03
CA GLU A 50 23.52 1.25 13.02
C GLU A 50 21.97 1.29 12.83
N VAL A 51 21.44 2.45 12.44
CA VAL A 51 20.02 2.62 12.09
C VAL A 51 19.91 2.70 10.58
N PHE A 52 18.98 1.93 10.02
CA PHE A 52 18.74 1.85 8.59
C PHE A 52 17.32 2.28 8.22
N ASN A 53 17.19 3.08 7.15
CA ASN A 53 15.92 3.28 6.49
C ASN A 53 15.65 2.07 5.57
N ILE A 54 14.49 1.46 5.71
CA ILE A 54 14.04 0.36 4.85
C ILE A 54 12.79 0.79 4.11
N ALA A 55 12.93 0.92 2.82
CA ALA A 55 11.88 1.32 1.88
C ALA A 55 12.27 0.82 0.47
N VAL A 56 11.64 1.36 -0.57
CA VAL A 56 11.94 0.98 -1.96
C VAL A 56 12.85 2.00 -2.66
N GLY A 57 12.97 3.21 -2.09
CA GLY A 57 13.68 4.33 -2.70
C GLY A 57 12.89 4.93 -3.88
N ASP A 58 11.58 4.78 -3.89
CA ASP A 58 10.68 5.25 -4.95
C ASP A 58 9.54 6.09 -4.39
N GLN A 59 8.82 6.80 -5.24
CA GLN A 59 7.68 7.62 -4.86
C GLN A 59 6.44 7.20 -5.64
N THR A 60 5.35 6.98 -4.91
CA THR A 60 4.04 6.70 -5.49
C THR A 60 3.04 7.75 -4.98
N SER A 61 2.36 8.45 -5.89
CA SER A 61 1.30 9.39 -5.51
C SER A 61 0.03 8.65 -5.06
N LEU A 62 -0.85 9.36 -4.36
CA LEU A 62 -2.14 8.80 -3.96
C LEU A 62 -3.01 8.45 -5.17
N ASN A 63 -2.92 9.26 -6.24
CA ASN A 63 -3.60 8.97 -7.51
C ASN A 63 -3.09 7.66 -8.14
N GLN A 64 -1.77 7.49 -8.24
CA GLN A 64 -1.16 6.27 -8.75
C GLN A 64 -1.51 5.05 -7.90
N LEU A 65 -1.50 5.19 -6.58
CA LEU A 65 -1.89 4.12 -5.66
C LEU A 65 -3.35 3.70 -5.87
N TYR A 66 -4.27 4.68 -5.98
CA TYR A 66 -5.68 4.43 -6.25
C TYR A 66 -5.87 3.67 -7.56
N GLU A 67 -5.29 4.15 -8.67
CA GLU A 67 -5.41 3.51 -9.98
C GLU A 67 -4.82 2.10 -9.99
N THR A 68 -3.71 1.86 -9.30
CA THR A 68 -3.12 0.53 -9.17
C THR A 68 -4.08 -0.43 -8.47
N MET A 69 -4.64 -0.04 -7.32
CA MET A 69 -5.59 -0.88 -6.58
C MET A 69 -6.88 -1.12 -7.37
N ARG A 70 -7.42 -0.08 -8.00
CA ARG A 70 -8.60 -0.18 -8.87
C ARG A 70 -8.34 -1.16 -10.02
N GLY A 71 -7.19 -1.04 -10.69
CA GLY A 71 -6.80 -1.93 -11.78
C GLY A 71 -6.71 -3.40 -11.37
N LEU A 72 -6.17 -3.69 -10.16
CA LEU A 72 -6.05 -5.05 -9.64
C LEU A 72 -7.39 -5.67 -9.22
N LEU A 73 -8.38 -4.85 -8.85
CA LEU A 73 -9.68 -5.30 -8.34
C LEU A 73 -10.79 -5.35 -9.40
N ARG A 74 -10.69 -4.56 -10.48
CA ARG A 74 -11.79 -4.34 -11.43
C ARG A 74 -12.31 -5.60 -12.10
N GLU A 75 -11.47 -6.62 -12.33
CA GLU A 75 -11.90 -7.89 -12.93
C GLU A 75 -12.88 -8.65 -12.03
N GLN A 76 -12.70 -8.55 -10.71
CA GLN A 76 -13.57 -9.20 -9.73
C GLN A 76 -14.74 -8.30 -9.31
N PHE A 77 -14.60 -6.97 -9.43
CA PHE A 77 -15.56 -5.96 -8.99
C PHE A 77 -15.88 -4.98 -10.13
N PRO A 78 -16.80 -5.33 -11.07
CA PRO A 78 -17.08 -4.53 -12.28
C PRO A 78 -17.55 -3.10 -12.00
N HIS A 79 -18.14 -2.82 -10.83
CA HIS A 79 -18.56 -1.46 -10.44
C HIS A 79 -17.37 -0.47 -10.41
N LEU A 80 -16.15 -0.98 -10.32
CA LEU A 80 -14.94 -0.16 -10.29
C LEU A 80 -14.62 0.50 -11.64
N ASP A 81 -15.23 0.08 -12.73
CA ASP A 81 -15.06 0.74 -14.04
C ASP A 81 -15.57 2.19 -14.00
N ALA A 82 -16.64 2.45 -13.23
CA ALA A 82 -17.23 3.78 -13.05
C ALA A 82 -16.83 4.47 -11.74
N HIS A 83 -16.11 3.76 -10.84
CA HIS A 83 -15.74 4.31 -9.55
C HIS A 83 -14.75 5.46 -9.68
N GLN A 84 -15.01 6.56 -8.95
CA GLN A 84 -14.16 7.74 -8.88
C GLN A 84 -13.89 8.10 -7.42
N PRO A 85 -12.67 8.52 -7.06
CA PRO A 85 -12.38 8.97 -5.72
C PRO A 85 -12.94 10.37 -5.48
N GLN A 86 -13.29 10.68 -4.24
CA GLN A 86 -13.65 12.02 -3.82
C GLN A 86 -12.41 12.76 -3.32
N TYR A 87 -12.08 13.89 -3.95
CA TYR A 87 -11.01 14.75 -3.45
C TYR A 87 -11.53 15.67 -2.35
N VAL A 88 -10.83 15.68 -1.23
CA VAL A 88 -11.15 16.52 -0.06
C VAL A 88 -10.01 17.48 0.25
N GLY A 89 -10.20 18.39 1.19
CA GLY A 89 -9.17 19.37 1.56
C GLY A 89 -7.84 18.73 2.00
N PHE A 90 -6.73 19.44 1.82
CA PHE A 90 -5.42 18.99 2.31
C PHE A 90 -5.44 18.76 3.82
N ARG A 91 -4.84 17.67 4.26
CA ARG A 91 -4.67 17.39 5.68
C ARG A 91 -3.61 18.32 6.27
N ARG A 92 -3.95 19.05 7.32
CA ARG A 92 -3.00 19.93 8.01
C ARG A 92 -1.80 19.15 8.55
N GLY A 93 -0.59 19.62 8.24
CA GLY A 93 0.66 18.98 8.69
C GLY A 93 1.09 17.77 7.87
N ASP A 94 0.39 17.43 6.78
CA ASP A 94 0.81 16.34 5.90
C ASP A 94 2.00 16.79 5.03
N VAL A 95 3.02 15.93 4.97
CA VAL A 95 4.19 16.15 4.12
C VAL A 95 3.81 15.81 2.69
N ARG A 96 4.06 16.72 1.74
CA ARG A 96 3.67 16.55 0.33
C ARG A 96 4.35 15.36 -0.31
N HIS A 97 5.66 15.26 -0.18
CA HIS A 97 6.47 14.19 -0.76
C HIS A 97 7.38 13.60 0.31
N SER A 98 7.40 12.29 0.39
CA SER A 98 8.26 11.55 1.31
C SER A 98 8.86 10.36 0.60
N GLN A 99 10.20 10.30 0.61
CA GLN A 99 10.99 9.22 0.05
C GLN A 99 12.14 8.92 1.00
N ALA A 100 12.43 7.66 1.24
CA ALA A 100 13.55 7.27 2.08
C ALA A 100 14.85 7.19 1.27
N ASP A 101 15.94 7.65 1.88
CA ASP A 101 17.28 7.31 1.42
C ASP A 101 17.66 5.94 2.00
N ILE A 102 17.73 4.93 1.14
CA ILE A 102 18.08 3.55 1.47
C ILE A 102 19.55 3.22 1.19
N SER A 103 20.36 4.20 0.76
CA SER A 103 21.75 3.96 0.33
C SER A 103 22.60 3.30 1.39
N LYS A 104 22.41 3.64 2.67
CA LYS A 104 23.12 3.01 3.79
C LYS A 104 22.74 1.53 3.94
N ALA A 105 21.48 1.17 3.81
CA ALA A 105 21.02 -0.21 3.86
C ALA A 105 21.57 -1.03 2.68
N VAL A 106 21.61 -0.44 1.49
CA VAL A 106 22.24 -1.04 0.30
C VAL A 106 23.74 -1.30 0.56
N ALA A 107 24.46 -0.30 1.06
CA ALA A 107 25.92 -0.39 1.23
C ALA A 107 26.35 -1.36 2.34
N LEU A 108 25.69 -1.36 3.51
CA LEU A 108 26.13 -2.10 4.67
C LEU A 108 25.39 -3.43 4.89
N LEU A 109 24.15 -3.56 4.40
CA LEU A 109 23.36 -4.78 4.52
C LEU A 109 23.27 -5.56 3.20
N GLY A 110 23.66 -4.97 2.07
CA GLY A 110 23.37 -5.55 0.75
C GLY A 110 21.88 -5.58 0.43
N TYR A 111 21.08 -4.71 1.08
CA TYR A 111 19.63 -4.63 0.88
C TYR A 111 19.28 -4.24 -0.54
N GLN A 112 18.39 -5.00 -1.17
CA GLN A 112 17.84 -4.71 -2.48
C GLN A 112 16.34 -5.00 -2.45
N PRO A 113 15.47 -3.98 -2.54
CA PRO A 113 14.03 -4.21 -2.52
C PRO A 113 13.62 -5.08 -3.72
N THR A 114 12.92 -6.16 -3.44
CA THR A 114 12.48 -7.16 -4.43
C THR A 114 11.08 -6.86 -4.97
N HIS A 115 10.30 -6.06 -4.26
CA HIS A 115 8.92 -5.72 -4.62
C HIS A 115 8.72 -4.21 -4.60
N ARG A 116 8.36 -3.64 -5.74
CA ARG A 116 7.79 -2.30 -5.84
C ARG A 116 6.32 -2.33 -5.45
N ILE A 117 5.67 -1.16 -5.33
CA ILE A 117 4.30 -1.06 -4.83
C ILE A 117 3.30 -1.89 -5.65
N GLY A 118 3.42 -1.90 -6.98
CA GLY A 118 2.53 -2.69 -7.85
C GLY A 118 2.63 -4.18 -7.60
N GLU A 119 3.85 -4.71 -7.50
CA GLU A 119 4.13 -6.14 -7.24
C GLU A 119 3.67 -6.54 -5.84
N GLY A 120 3.97 -5.70 -4.83
CA GLY A 120 3.55 -5.95 -3.46
C GLY A 120 2.02 -5.91 -3.29
N LEU A 121 1.33 -4.99 -3.95
CA LEU A 121 -0.13 -4.94 -3.96
C LEU A 121 -0.73 -6.17 -4.67
N GLN A 122 -0.17 -6.58 -5.80
CA GLN A 122 -0.64 -7.76 -6.51
C GLN A 122 -0.60 -9.01 -5.62
N GLN A 123 0.48 -9.20 -4.87
CA GLN A 123 0.60 -10.33 -3.94
C GLN A 123 -0.36 -10.22 -2.75
N ALA A 124 -0.53 -9.00 -2.19
CA ALA A 124 -1.39 -8.78 -1.04
C ALA A 124 -2.89 -8.83 -1.38
N MET A 125 -3.27 -8.63 -2.65
CA MET A 125 -4.66 -8.39 -3.04
C MET A 125 -5.57 -9.59 -2.77
N ALA A 126 -5.10 -10.82 -3.01
CA ALA A 126 -5.87 -12.03 -2.74
C ALA A 126 -6.27 -12.13 -1.24
N TRP A 127 -5.34 -11.81 -0.35
CA TRP A 127 -5.61 -11.77 1.09
C TRP A 127 -6.64 -10.69 1.45
N TYR A 128 -6.50 -9.48 0.87
CA TYR A 128 -7.46 -8.41 1.13
C TYR A 128 -8.87 -8.77 0.66
N VAL A 129 -9.01 -9.32 -0.54
CA VAL A 129 -10.31 -9.74 -1.07
C VAL A 129 -10.94 -10.79 -0.14
N GLN A 130 -10.18 -11.80 0.27
CA GLN A 130 -10.67 -12.86 1.15
C GLN A 130 -11.15 -12.33 2.52
N HIS A 131 -10.48 -11.30 3.09
CA HIS A 131 -10.74 -10.86 4.46
C HIS A 131 -11.61 -9.59 4.54
N LEU A 132 -11.73 -8.81 3.46
CA LEU A 132 -12.45 -7.54 3.47
C LEU A 132 -13.74 -7.57 2.63
N ALA A 133 -13.90 -8.57 1.73
CA ALA A 133 -15.16 -8.76 1.03
C ALA A 133 -16.28 -9.13 2.03
N PRO A 134 -17.50 -8.58 1.87
CA PRO A 134 -18.64 -8.99 2.68
C PRO A 134 -18.84 -10.50 2.57
N SER A 135 -18.99 -11.20 3.70
CA SER A 135 -19.37 -12.60 3.66
C SER A 135 -20.77 -12.72 3.07
N GLU A 136 -20.98 -13.66 2.16
CA GLU A 136 -22.28 -13.89 1.47
C GLU A 136 -23.46 -14.09 2.43
N ASN A 137 -23.19 -14.41 3.69
CA ASN A 137 -24.20 -14.63 4.72
C ASN A 137 -24.86 -13.35 5.30
N SER A 138 -24.35 -12.14 4.99
CA SER A 138 -24.92 -10.89 5.53
C SER A 138 -26.18 -10.43 4.78
N ASN A 139 -26.40 -10.86 3.55
CA ASN A 139 -27.53 -10.43 2.71
C ASN A 139 -28.82 -11.26 2.93
N ALA A 140 -28.75 -12.39 3.63
CA ALA A 140 -29.93 -13.24 3.86
C ALA A 140 -30.83 -12.77 5.02
N GLN A 141 -30.38 -11.82 5.83
CA GLN A 141 -31.16 -11.34 7.00
C GLN A 141 -31.89 -10.01 6.77
N GLN A 142 -31.62 -9.27 5.70
CA GLN A 142 -32.31 -7.99 5.44
C GLN A 142 -33.59 -8.10 4.58
N ASN A 143 -33.91 -9.28 4.03
CA ASN A 143 -35.12 -9.51 3.22
C ASN A 143 -36.27 -10.20 3.98
N LYS A 144 -36.26 -10.18 5.33
CA LYS A 144 -37.37 -10.69 6.15
C LYS A 144 -37.84 -9.68 7.20
N GLN A 145 -38.22 -8.49 6.74
CA GLN A 145 -39.11 -7.60 7.51
C GLN A 145 -40.08 -6.92 6.55
#